data_15f4ffc8e266ef4a187a98b68e785b46
#
_entry.id   15f4ffc8e266ef4a187a98b68e785b46
#
_cell.length_a   1.000
_cell.length_b   1.000
_cell.length_c   1.000
_cell.angle_alpha   90.00
_cell.angle_beta   90.00
_cell.angle_gamma   90.00
#
_symmetry.space_group_name_H-M   'P 1'
#
loop_
_entity.id
_entity.type
_entity.pdbx_description
1 polymer ?
#
loop_
_entity_poly.entity_id
_entity_poly.type
_entity_poly.pdbx_seq_one_letter_code
_entity_poly.pdbx_strand_id
1 'polypeptide(L)'
;MKKVFLSLFCLVLLCGCTVNKPAQIETTTAPDTAAAGELTVRSVWITYYELQAFTGKYDTGGDFYSAVSKAFAQLQKRGFTAVTVQVHPCADAFYQSKYFPVSVYCFGKAGGELKYDPLELLCKAAHENQLKIEAWFNPYRVSQQ
;
A
#
# COMPACT_ATOMS: atom_id res chain seq x y z
N MET A 1 38.88 -20.45 -68.33
CA MET A 1 39.06 -19.52 -67.18
C MET A 1 37.75 -18.96 -66.72
N LYS A 2 36.65 -19.75 -66.63
CA LYS A 2 35.31 -19.27 -66.20
C LYS A 2 34.69 -20.09 -65.06
N LYS A 3 35.43 -20.99 -64.44
CA LYS A 3 34.90 -21.88 -63.37
C LYS A 3 35.48 -21.63 -61.99
N VAL A 4 36.40 -20.70 -61.83
CA VAL A 4 37.02 -20.39 -60.53
C VAL A 4 36.30 -19.22 -59.78
N PHE A 5 35.52 -18.40 -60.51
CA PHE A 5 34.91 -17.24 -59.95
C PHE A 5 33.55 -17.55 -59.22
N LEU A 6 32.97 -18.73 -59.45
CA LEU A 6 31.68 -19.09 -58.89
C LEU A 6 31.79 -19.75 -57.48
N SER A 7 32.99 -20.20 -57.13
CA SER A 7 33.22 -20.85 -55.82
C SER A 7 33.56 -19.90 -54.68
N LEU A 8 33.95 -18.67 -55.04
CA LEU A 8 34.32 -17.68 -53.99
C LEU A 8 33.13 -16.85 -53.51
N PHE A 9 31.99 -16.89 -54.22
CA PHE A 9 30.81 -16.11 -53.86
C PHE A 9 29.88 -16.84 -52.89
N CYS A 10 30.00 -18.15 -52.72
CA CYS A 10 29.20 -18.92 -51.76
C CYS A 10 29.77 -18.95 -50.35
N LEU A 11 31.02 -18.46 -50.13
CA LEU A 11 31.66 -18.53 -48.82
C LEU A 11 31.41 -17.33 -47.92
N VAL A 12 30.74 -16.25 -48.41
CA VAL A 12 30.51 -15.01 -47.67
C VAL A 12 29.10 -14.93 -47.05
N LEU A 13 28.22 -15.89 -47.37
CA LEU A 13 26.83 -15.90 -46.85
C LEU A 13 26.62 -16.79 -45.62
N LEU A 14 27.68 -17.32 -45.01
CA LEU A 14 27.61 -18.08 -43.75
C LEU A 14 28.13 -17.30 -42.54
N CYS A 15 28.16 -15.96 -42.63
CA CYS A 15 28.48 -15.14 -41.45
C CYS A 15 27.22 -14.98 -40.61
N GLY A 16 27.05 -15.92 -39.74
CA GLY A 16 26.45 -16.04 -38.48
C GLY A 16 25.42 -15.01 -38.04
N CYS A 17 24.16 -15.40 -38.07
CA CYS A 17 23.27 -14.95 -37.00
C CYS A 17 23.70 -15.61 -35.69
N THR A 18 24.53 -14.94 -34.91
CA THR A 18 24.67 -15.27 -33.51
C THR A 18 23.34 -14.93 -32.85
N VAL A 19 22.50 -15.94 -32.69
CA VAL A 19 21.33 -15.84 -31.80
C VAL A 19 21.91 -15.54 -30.43
N ASN A 20 21.76 -14.28 -29.99
CA ASN A 20 21.98 -13.91 -28.60
C ASN A 20 21.07 -14.77 -27.76
N LYS A 21 21.64 -15.77 -27.10
CA LYS A 21 21.00 -16.52 -26.05
C LYS A 21 20.44 -15.50 -25.05
N PRO A 22 19.14 -15.51 -24.74
CA PRO A 22 18.62 -14.59 -23.73
C PRO A 22 19.43 -14.82 -22.45
N ALA A 23 19.91 -13.72 -21.87
CA ALA A 23 20.60 -13.76 -20.59
C ALA A 23 19.71 -14.53 -19.62
N GLN A 24 20.21 -15.64 -19.13
CA GLN A 24 19.58 -16.33 -18.01
C GLN A 24 19.65 -15.36 -16.84
N ILE A 25 18.49 -14.90 -16.39
CA ILE A 25 18.40 -14.22 -15.10
C ILE A 25 18.83 -15.29 -14.10
N GLU A 26 20.08 -15.17 -13.63
CA GLU A 26 20.50 -15.92 -12.46
C GLU A 26 19.56 -15.49 -11.35
N THR A 27 18.65 -16.38 -11.00
CA THR A 27 17.88 -16.25 -9.77
C THR A 27 18.92 -16.33 -8.66
N THR A 28 19.40 -15.17 -8.21
CA THR A 28 20.18 -15.08 -6.98
C THR A 28 19.26 -15.60 -5.91
N THR A 29 19.41 -16.85 -5.55
CA THR A 29 18.84 -17.42 -4.34
C THR A 29 19.38 -16.55 -3.21
N ALA A 30 18.51 -15.70 -2.65
CA ALA A 30 18.82 -15.02 -1.42
C ALA A 30 19.30 -16.08 -0.41
N PRO A 31 20.32 -15.79 0.40
CA PRO A 31 20.78 -16.74 1.39
C PRO A 31 19.59 -17.14 2.25
N ASP A 32 19.37 -18.44 2.31
CA ASP A 32 18.37 -19.07 3.17
C ASP A 32 18.76 -18.76 4.63
N THR A 33 18.31 -17.60 5.13
CA THR A 33 18.40 -17.25 6.53
C THR A 33 17.27 -17.98 7.24
N ALA A 34 17.37 -19.28 7.27
CA ALA A 34 16.57 -20.09 8.16
C ALA A 34 16.86 -19.66 9.61
N ALA A 35 15.77 -19.34 10.32
CA ALA A 35 15.66 -19.17 11.77
C ALA A 35 15.62 -17.75 12.37
N ALA A 36 14.97 -16.79 11.68
CA ALA A 36 14.12 -15.85 12.40
C ALA A 36 12.70 -16.26 12.06
N GLY A 37 11.88 -16.66 13.03
CA GLY A 37 10.51 -17.11 12.80
C GLY A 37 9.82 -16.10 11.88
N GLU A 38 9.31 -16.56 10.75
CA GLU A 38 8.66 -15.74 9.72
C GLU A 38 7.59 -14.93 10.42
N LEU A 39 7.82 -13.62 10.57
CA LEU A 39 6.84 -12.71 11.15
C LEU A 39 5.70 -12.62 10.14
N THR A 40 4.76 -13.54 10.26
CA THR A 40 3.55 -13.53 9.43
C THR A 40 2.78 -12.25 9.71
N VAL A 41 2.80 -11.31 8.76
CA VAL A 41 2.00 -10.10 8.86
C VAL A 41 0.55 -10.46 8.61
N ARG A 42 -0.29 -10.27 9.63
CA ARG A 42 -1.75 -10.40 9.54
C ARG A 42 -2.35 -9.03 9.68
N SER A 43 -2.79 -8.45 8.55
CA SER A 43 -3.37 -7.11 8.52
C SER A 43 -4.88 -7.15 8.33
N VAL A 44 -5.58 -6.20 8.93
CA VAL A 44 -6.97 -5.85 8.64
C VAL A 44 -6.99 -4.57 7.83
N TRP A 45 -7.80 -4.54 6.78
CA TRP A 45 -8.04 -3.35 5.99
C TRP A 45 -9.28 -2.64 6.51
N ILE A 46 -9.15 -1.34 6.76
CA ILE A 46 -10.21 -0.46 7.20
C ILE A 46 -10.43 0.56 6.09
N THR A 47 -11.55 0.43 5.39
CA THR A 47 -11.91 1.35 4.30
C THR A 47 -12.41 2.67 4.89
N TYR A 48 -12.48 3.71 4.05
CA TYR A 48 -13.04 4.99 4.46
C TYR A 48 -14.52 4.89 4.87
N TYR A 49 -15.27 3.88 4.43
CA TYR A 49 -16.64 3.64 4.87
C TYR A 49 -16.71 3.17 6.33
N GLU A 50 -15.86 2.22 6.72
CA GLU A 50 -15.75 1.81 8.11
C GLU A 50 -15.23 2.96 8.98
N LEU A 51 -14.25 3.71 8.46
CA LEU A 51 -13.73 4.86 9.18
C LEU A 51 -14.79 5.96 9.36
N GLN A 52 -15.62 6.21 8.34
CA GLN A 52 -16.78 7.11 8.43
C GLN A 52 -17.77 6.68 9.52
N ALA A 53 -18.02 5.39 9.67
CA ALA A 53 -18.93 4.89 10.71
C ALA A 53 -18.40 5.23 12.11
N PHE A 54 -17.08 5.28 12.31
CA PHE A 54 -16.47 5.73 13.57
C PHE A 54 -16.52 7.26 13.71
N THR A 55 -16.05 8.01 12.72
CA THR A 55 -16.00 9.48 12.78
C THR A 55 -17.40 10.10 12.85
N GLY A 56 -18.39 9.50 12.20
CA GLY A 56 -19.78 9.94 12.26
C GLY A 56 -20.49 9.62 13.59
N LYS A 57 -19.96 8.69 14.37
CA LYS A 57 -20.54 8.27 15.64
C LYS A 57 -19.99 9.04 16.84
N TYR A 58 -18.74 9.47 16.79
CA TYR A 58 -18.03 10.05 17.92
C TYR A 58 -17.68 11.51 17.65
N ASP A 59 -18.24 12.42 18.46
CA ASP A 59 -18.05 13.85 18.30
C ASP A 59 -16.77 14.38 18.92
N THR A 60 -16.18 13.63 19.83
CA THR A 60 -14.92 14.01 20.49
C THR A 60 -13.77 13.07 20.13
N GLY A 61 -12.55 13.60 20.06
CA GLY A 61 -11.36 12.79 19.82
C GLY A 61 -11.13 11.74 20.93
N GLY A 62 -11.53 12.03 22.17
CA GLY A 62 -11.42 11.09 23.29
C GLY A 62 -12.32 9.87 23.14
N ASP A 63 -13.58 10.07 22.73
CA ASP A 63 -14.52 8.97 22.50
C ASP A 63 -14.13 8.14 21.27
N PHE A 64 -13.75 8.82 20.19
CA PHE A 64 -13.22 8.16 19.00
C PHE A 64 -12.00 7.30 19.33
N TYR A 65 -11.00 7.87 20.01
CA TYR A 65 -9.80 7.16 20.44
C TYR A 65 -10.12 5.93 21.29
N SER A 66 -11.01 6.09 22.29
CA SER A 66 -11.41 5.00 23.18
C SER A 66 -12.06 3.84 22.41
N ALA A 67 -12.93 4.16 21.44
CA ALA A 67 -13.59 3.17 20.59
C ALA A 67 -12.60 2.43 19.67
N VAL A 68 -11.71 3.18 19.00
CA VAL A 68 -10.70 2.63 18.12
C VAL A 68 -9.70 1.77 18.91
N SER A 69 -9.21 2.27 20.05
CA SER A 69 -8.27 1.53 20.89
C SER A 69 -8.86 0.20 21.36
N LYS A 70 -10.15 0.19 21.76
CA LYS A 70 -10.86 -1.04 22.10
C LYS A 70 -10.96 -2.01 20.92
N ALA A 71 -11.24 -1.51 19.71
CA ALA A 71 -11.28 -2.34 18.50
C ALA A 71 -9.89 -2.92 18.18
N PHE A 72 -8.86 -2.12 18.27
CA PHE A 72 -7.48 -2.55 17.99
C PHE A 72 -6.97 -3.55 19.02
N ALA A 73 -7.30 -3.40 20.30
CA ALA A 73 -7.04 -4.40 21.33
C ALA A 73 -7.68 -5.77 21.00
N GLN A 74 -8.90 -5.76 20.43
CA GLN A 74 -9.55 -6.99 19.99
C GLN A 74 -8.84 -7.63 18.78
N LEU A 75 -8.35 -6.83 17.83
CA LEU A 75 -7.56 -7.33 16.70
C LEU A 75 -6.26 -7.96 17.19
N GLN A 76 -5.52 -7.28 18.06
CA GLN A 76 -4.29 -7.78 18.65
C GLN A 76 -4.50 -9.13 19.37
N LYS A 77 -5.54 -9.24 20.19
CA LYS A 77 -5.90 -10.50 20.88
C LYS A 77 -6.23 -11.65 19.92
N ARG A 78 -6.70 -11.34 18.70
CA ARG A 78 -6.96 -12.34 17.65
C ARG A 78 -5.73 -12.64 16.79
N GLY A 79 -4.56 -12.10 17.15
CA GLY A 79 -3.28 -12.35 16.48
C GLY A 79 -3.08 -11.53 15.21
N PHE A 80 -3.80 -10.41 15.01
CA PHE A 80 -3.45 -9.44 13.99
C PHE A 80 -2.23 -8.63 14.45
N THR A 81 -1.38 -8.28 13.50
CA THR A 81 -0.13 -7.56 13.74
C THR A 81 -0.10 -6.19 13.07
N ALA A 82 -1.05 -5.91 12.18
CA ALA A 82 -1.14 -4.67 11.44
C ALA A 82 -2.58 -4.28 11.12
N VAL A 83 -2.78 -2.99 10.84
CA VAL A 83 -3.99 -2.42 10.25
C VAL A 83 -3.60 -1.53 9.07
N THR A 84 -4.32 -1.64 7.96
CA THR A 84 -4.16 -0.77 6.79
C THR A 84 -5.39 0.10 6.69
N VAL A 85 -5.25 1.41 6.84
CA VAL A 85 -6.38 2.35 6.96
C VAL A 85 -6.44 3.28 5.77
N GLN A 86 -7.59 3.33 5.09
CA GLN A 86 -7.80 4.22 3.95
C GLN A 86 -8.09 5.65 4.41
N VAL A 87 -7.06 6.45 4.48
CA VAL A 87 -7.11 7.83 5.00
C VAL A 87 -7.17 8.90 3.91
N HIS A 88 -7.00 8.49 2.65
CA HIS A 88 -7.05 9.38 1.49
C HIS A 88 -7.84 8.71 0.36
N PRO A 89 -9.18 8.72 0.43
CA PRO A 89 -10.00 7.98 -0.51
C PRO A 89 -10.17 8.64 -1.88
N CYS A 90 -10.34 9.99 -1.94
CA CYS A 90 -10.71 10.71 -3.15
C CYS A 90 -10.20 12.15 -3.11
N ALA A 91 -8.95 12.42 -3.43
CA ALA A 91 -8.37 13.79 -3.40
C ALA A 91 -8.76 14.61 -2.14
N ASP A 92 -9.06 13.94 -1.05
CA ASP A 92 -9.51 14.46 0.23
C ASP A 92 -8.86 13.66 1.37
N ALA A 93 -8.92 14.11 2.62
CA ALA A 93 -8.15 13.56 3.70
C ALA A 93 -8.97 13.35 4.99
N PHE A 94 -8.65 12.25 5.72
CA PHE A 94 -9.09 11.99 7.10
C PHE A 94 -8.04 12.45 8.13
N TYR A 95 -7.23 13.46 7.77
CA TYR A 95 -6.16 14.00 8.60
C TYR A 95 -5.95 15.48 8.29
N GLN A 96 -5.25 16.19 9.16
CA GLN A 96 -4.91 17.59 8.93
C GLN A 96 -3.94 17.71 7.75
N SER A 97 -4.38 18.33 6.66
CA SER A 97 -3.59 18.52 5.45
C SER A 97 -3.53 19.98 5.03
N LYS A 98 -2.36 20.39 4.50
CA LYS A 98 -2.19 21.70 3.85
C LYS A 98 -2.62 21.67 2.37
N TYR A 99 -2.77 20.50 1.79
CA TYR A 99 -2.96 20.31 0.36
C TYR A 99 -4.33 19.77 -0.01
N PHE A 100 -4.94 18.97 0.87
CA PHE A 100 -6.19 18.29 0.61
C PHE A 100 -7.27 18.74 1.58
N PRO A 101 -8.50 18.96 1.08
CA PRO A 101 -9.63 19.28 1.93
C PRO A 101 -9.98 18.09 2.86
N VAL A 102 -10.64 18.38 3.96
CA VAL A 102 -11.23 17.35 4.81
C VAL A 102 -12.26 16.57 4.01
N SER A 103 -12.20 15.23 4.10
CA SER A 103 -13.13 14.36 3.42
C SER A 103 -14.57 14.55 3.93
N VAL A 104 -15.53 14.55 3.01
CA VAL A 104 -16.96 14.51 3.36
C VAL A 104 -17.31 13.30 4.23
N TYR A 105 -16.57 12.21 4.04
CA TYR A 105 -16.72 10.97 4.81
C TYR A 105 -16.15 11.05 6.22
N CYS A 106 -15.37 12.10 6.53
CA CYS A 106 -14.80 12.26 7.87
C CYS A 106 -15.87 12.77 8.86
N PHE A 107 -16.46 13.93 8.59
CA PHE A 107 -17.46 14.58 9.48
C PHE A 107 -18.69 15.10 8.72
N GLY A 108 -18.99 14.52 7.56
CA GLY A 108 -20.18 14.83 6.78
C GLY A 108 -20.15 16.13 5.98
N LYS A 109 -19.04 16.88 5.98
CA LYS A 109 -18.87 18.14 5.23
C LYS A 109 -17.52 18.19 4.52
N ALA A 110 -17.53 18.24 3.19
CA ALA A 110 -16.33 18.38 2.40
C ALA A 110 -15.63 19.72 2.68
N GLY A 111 -14.33 19.69 2.92
CA GLY A 111 -13.53 20.88 3.21
C GLY A 111 -13.88 21.59 4.53
N GLY A 112 -14.62 20.92 5.43
CA GLY A 112 -14.92 21.43 6.75
C GLY A 112 -13.72 21.39 7.69
N GLU A 113 -13.92 21.82 8.92
CA GLU A 113 -12.90 21.72 9.97
C GLU A 113 -12.91 20.31 10.58
N LEU A 114 -11.71 19.82 10.94
CA LEU A 114 -11.57 18.60 11.72
C LEU A 114 -11.99 18.89 13.17
N LYS A 115 -12.89 18.08 13.70
CA LYS A 115 -13.21 18.09 15.16
C LYS A 115 -12.02 17.56 15.97
N TYR A 116 -11.27 16.65 15.39
CA TYR A 116 -10.01 16.04 15.86
C TYR A 116 -9.31 15.45 14.66
N ASP A 117 -8.02 15.11 14.74
CA ASP A 117 -7.31 14.42 13.67
C ASP A 117 -7.49 12.89 13.80
N PRO A 118 -8.29 12.24 12.93
CA PRO A 118 -8.52 10.80 13.01
C PRO A 118 -7.25 9.98 12.81
N LEU A 119 -6.35 10.40 11.89
CA LEU A 119 -5.12 9.65 11.63
C LEU A 119 -4.16 9.68 12.81
N GLU A 120 -4.00 10.83 13.48
CA GLU A 120 -3.18 10.93 14.67
C GLU A 120 -3.67 9.97 15.76
N LEU A 121 -4.98 9.96 16.02
CA LEU A 121 -5.59 9.10 17.04
C LEU A 121 -5.55 7.62 16.68
N LEU A 122 -5.68 7.28 15.38
CA LEU A 122 -5.51 5.93 14.87
C LEU A 122 -4.07 5.43 15.07
N CYS A 123 -3.08 6.26 14.74
CA CYS A 123 -1.66 5.93 14.96
C CYS A 123 -1.38 5.68 16.44
N LYS A 124 -1.85 6.57 17.31
CA LYS A 124 -1.72 6.40 18.76
C LYS A 124 -2.32 5.09 19.24
N ALA A 125 -3.57 4.84 18.86
CA ALA A 125 -4.27 3.61 19.26
C ALA A 125 -3.58 2.33 18.73
N ALA A 126 -3.08 2.34 17.49
CA ALA A 126 -2.38 1.21 16.91
C ALA A 126 -1.08 0.90 17.68
N HIS A 127 -0.26 1.90 17.91
CA HIS A 127 1.03 1.74 18.59
C HIS A 127 0.85 1.27 20.05
N GLU A 128 -0.10 1.81 20.77
CA GLU A 128 -0.40 1.39 22.14
C GLU A 128 -0.93 -0.06 22.23
N ASN A 129 -1.56 -0.55 21.16
CA ASN A 129 -2.00 -1.94 21.02
C ASN A 129 -1.01 -2.84 20.27
N GLN A 130 0.24 -2.38 20.07
CA GLN A 130 1.31 -3.14 19.40
C GLN A 130 0.97 -3.57 17.97
N LEU A 131 0.15 -2.80 17.28
CA LEU A 131 -0.17 -2.99 15.87
C LEU A 131 0.68 -2.03 15.02
N LYS A 132 1.18 -2.52 13.88
CA LYS A 132 1.66 -1.64 12.81
C LYS A 132 0.46 -0.97 12.17
N ILE A 133 0.62 0.28 11.75
CA ILE A 133 -0.41 0.99 10.98
C ILE A 133 0.15 1.42 9.63
N GLU A 134 -0.61 1.19 8.58
CA GLU A 134 -0.30 1.57 7.21
C GLU A 134 -1.38 2.50 6.70
N ALA A 135 -0.98 3.65 6.17
CA ALA A 135 -1.90 4.59 5.54
C ALA A 135 -2.11 4.21 4.07
N TRP A 136 -3.36 3.99 3.69
CA TRP A 136 -3.74 3.71 2.30
C TRP A 136 -4.21 4.98 1.61
N PHE A 137 -3.57 5.31 0.48
CA PHE A 137 -3.83 6.46 -0.37
C PHE A 137 -4.30 6.04 -1.75
N ASN A 138 -5.33 6.70 -2.28
CA ASN A 138 -5.75 6.59 -3.68
C ASN A 138 -5.31 7.85 -4.44
N PRO A 139 -4.09 7.94 -4.97
CA PRO A 139 -3.54 9.19 -5.50
C PRO A 139 -4.25 9.69 -6.76
N TYR A 140 -4.92 8.81 -7.51
CA TYR A 140 -5.55 9.15 -8.78
C TYR A 140 -7.08 9.19 -8.73
N ARG A 141 -7.67 8.85 -7.60
CA ARG A 141 -9.11 8.86 -7.43
C ARG A 141 -9.57 10.23 -6.98
N VAL A 142 -10.30 10.95 -7.84
CA VAL A 142 -10.73 12.33 -7.57
C VAL A 142 -12.10 12.37 -6.90
N SER A 143 -13.01 11.46 -7.27
CA SER A 143 -14.37 11.42 -6.73
C SER A 143 -14.90 9.99 -6.66
N GLN A 144 -15.98 9.78 -5.91
CA GLN A 144 -16.89 8.67 -6.13
C GLN A 144 -17.89 9.07 -7.22
N GLN A 145 -18.11 8.19 -8.18
CA GLN A 145 -19.25 8.27 -9.08
C GLN A 145 -20.48 7.69 -8.39
#